data_3dca6a7e131e9b010d4cbf7c6d9f2cd5
#
_entry.id   3dca6a7e131e9b010d4cbf7c6d9f2cd5
#
_cell.length_a   1.000
_cell.length_b   1.000
_cell.length_c   1.000
_cell.angle_alpha   90.00
_cell.angle_beta   90.00
_cell.angle_gamma   90.00
#
_symmetry.space_group_name_H-M   'P 1'
#
loop_
_entity.id
_entity.type
_entity.pdbx_description
1 polymer ?
#
loop_
_entity_poly.entity_id
_entity_poly.type
_entity_poly.pdbx_seq_one_letter_code
_entity_poly.pdbx_strand_id
1 'polypeptide(L)'
;MQAAIEAGKKGVNIIIIDDKDKLGGQLVKQTHTFFSDVKYAAGKRGFKLGEKMIAELKQLPNVKILTETSAVGYYPNENIMLMKRPGNATLKVKAKKYLIATGAYEKSILFDNNDLPGVYGAGGVQTLLNVFGVKPGNKGILLGTGNVALMVAYHLLQAGVEVEGVYAPSFRRVRGYHVHAAKIQRHGIPIVTRHTILKAIGKNEVNGAIMTKLNPDYSPVKGSEFKVDCDFICVGVGLNPAYDLVQLFNPKMIYNNVLGGMVPVRDKTYRFTGNAYIAGDCGSIEEATTAMLEGGLVGLNVAEAFGLGDEEVTEKLEEYKHVLEEDRGSPFSARIKNAIKDITVDNIKDVLN
;
A
#
# COMPACT_ATOMS: atom_id res chain seq x y z
N MET A 1 12.66 3.12 0.78
CA MET A 1 13.45 4.16 1.47
C MET A 1 14.09 3.64 2.75
N GLN A 2 13.36 3.10 3.74
CA GLN A 2 13.96 2.66 5.02
C GLN A 2 15.09 1.64 4.83
N ALA A 3 14.90 0.64 3.98
CA ALA A 3 15.95 -0.34 3.68
C ALA A 3 17.23 0.31 3.14
N ALA A 4 17.09 1.31 2.27
CA ALA A 4 18.23 2.04 1.71
C ALA A 4 18.93 2.91 2.75
N ILE A 5 18.20 3.45 3.74
CA ILE A 5 18.78 4.19 4.85
C ILE A 5 19.64 3.24 5.71
N GLU A 6 19.07 2.11 6.15
CA GLU A 6 19.79 1.18 7.04
C GLU A 6 21.00 0.54 6.34
N ALA A 7 20.82 -0.02 5.14
CA ALA A 7 21.92 -0.61 4.39
C ALA A 7 22.96 0.43 3.96
N GLY A 8 22.53 1.64 3.58
CA GLY A 8 23.41 2.73 3.17
C GLY A 8 24.30 3.23 4.30
N LYS A 9 23.78 3.35 5.53
CA LYS A 9 24.57 3.68 6.73
C LYS A 9 25.67 2.66 7.02
N LYS A 10 25.46 1.41 6.62
CA LYS A 10 26.46 0.33 6.74
C LYS A 10 27.43 0.25 5.54
N GLY A 11 27.35 1.18 4.60
CA GLY A 11 28.29 1.28 3.47
C GLY A 11 27.90 0.47 2.24
N VAL A 12 26.69 -0.10 2.16
CA VAL A 12 26.21 -0.77 0.95
C VAL A 12 25.99 0.27 -0.15
N ASN A 13 26.57 0.05 -1.34
CA ASN A 13 26.27 0.86 -2.52
C ASN A 13 24.88 0.55 -3.07
N ILE A 14 24.02 1.55 -3.16
CA ILE A 14 22.60 1.40 -3.46
C ILE A 14 22.18 2.25 -4.65
N ILE A 15 21.31 1.68 -5.49
CA ILE A 15 20.55 2.41 -6.50
C ILE A 15 19.07 2.29 -6.14
N ILE A 16 18.41 3.41 -5.82
CA ILE A 16 16.96 3.48 -5.65
C ILE A 16 16.35 3.88 -6.99
N ILE A 17 15.31 3.14 -7.40
CA ILE A 17 14.58 3.36 -8.65
C ILE A 17 13.13 3.62 -8.31
N ASP A 18 12.60 4.72 -8.83
CA ASP A 18 11.21 5.11 -8.64
C ASP A 18 10.62 5.61 -9.97
N ASP A 19 9.42 5.20 -10.31
CA ASP A 19 8.72 5.60 -11.54
C ASP A 19 8.17 7.03 -11.46
N LYS A 20 8.09 7.60 -10.26
CA LYS A 20 7.62 8.97 -10.03
C LYS A 20 8.75 9.99 -10.17
N ASP A 21 8.37 11.25 -10.25
CA ASP A 21 9.27 12.41 -10.29
C ASP A 21 10.06 12.61 -8.97
N LYS A 22 9.54 12.07 -7.88
CA LYS A 22 10.15 12.17 -6.54
C LYS A 22 9.91 10.91 -5.72
N LEU A 23 10.84 10.62 -4.82
CA LEU A 23 10.69 9.56 -3.82
C LEU A 23 9.57 9.89 -2.82
N GLY A 24 9.12 8.86 -2.10
CA GLY A 24 8.16 9.00 -1.01
C GLY A 24 7.01 8.02 -1.10
N GLY A 25 6.76 7.45 -2.29
CA GLY A 25 5.70 6.47 -2.51
C GLY A 25 4.35 6.97 -1.98
N GLN A 26 3.65 6.15 -1.23
CA GLN A 26 2.33 6.50 -0.68
C GLN A 26 2.38 7.56 0.44
N LEU A 27 3.55 7.80 1.06
CA LEU A 27 3.69 8.80 2.13
C LEU A 27 3.40 10.23 1.65
N VAL A 28 3.71 10.55 0.38
CA VAL A 28 3.54 11.91 -0.16
C VAL A 28 2.10 12.42 -0.09
N LYS A 29 1.11 11.55 -0.13
CA LYS A 29 -0.32 11.89 -0.08
C LYS A 29 -0.97 11.69 1.30
N GLN A 30 -0.23 11.15 2.28
CA GLN A 30 -0.75 10.88 3.62
C GLN A 30 -0.60 12.11 4.52
N THR A 31 -1.65 12.94 4.54
CA THR A 31 -1.70 14.18 5.33
C THR A 31 -2.17 13.96 6.77
N HIS A 32 -2.71 12.78 7.08
CA HIS A 32 -3.12 12.39 8.43
C HIS A 32 -1.91 12.03 9.31
N THR A 33 -2.13 12.04 10.62
CA THR A 33 -1.15 11.66 11.64
C THR A 33 -1.21 10.15 11.89
N PHE A 34 -0.08 9.48 11.91
CA PHE A 34 0.01 8.06 12.21
C PHE A 34 -0.18 7.76 13.70
N PHE A 35 -0.84 6.64 13.96
CA PHE A 35 -1.05 6.06 15.29
C PHE A 35 -0.17 4.82 15.44
N SER A 36 1.11 4.98 15.61
CA SER A 36 2.01 3.86 15.84
C SER A 36 2.99 4.18 16.95
N ASP A 37 4.00 3.37 17.15
CA ASP A 37 5.04 3.63 18.13
C ASP A 37 5.69 4.99 17.90
N VAL A 38 5.92 5.74 18.99
CA VAL A 38 6.47 7.10 18.96
C VAL A 38 7.82 7.16 18.27
N LYS A 39 8.64 6.13 18.43
CA LYS A 39 9.98 6.05 17.87
C LYS A 39 9.97 6.05 16.34
N TYR A 40 9.01 5.40 15.73
CA TYR A 40 8.97 5.21 14.27
C TYR A 40 8.12 6.24 13.55
N ALA A 41 6.85 6.37 13.86
CA ALA A 41 5.96 7.22 13.08
C ALA A 41 4.88 7.96 13.88
N ALA A 42 4.59 7.60 15.13
CA ALA A 42 3.49 8.17 15.90
C ALA A 42 3.58 9.70 16.01
N GLY A 43 2.44 10.34 15.87
CA GLY A 43 2.33 11.78 15.93
C GLY A 43 2.85 12.53 14.71
N LYS A 44 3.40 11.84 13.69
CA LYS A 44 3.91 12.45 12.46
C LYS A 44 2.94 12.29 11.31
N ARG A 45 2.88 13.28 10.44
CA ARG A 45 2.15 13.18 9.17
C ARG A 45 2.99 12.41 8.15
N GLY A 46 2.36 11.55 7.32
CA GLY A 46 3.07 10.70 6.38
C GLY A 46 4.00 11.47 5.43
N PHE A 47 3.53 12.57 4.83
CA PHE A 47 4.37 13.36 3.94
C PHE A 47 5.61 13.96 4.64
N LYS A 48 5.48 14.40 5.90
CA LYS A 48 6.63 14.90 6.70
C LYS A 48 7.64 13.79 7.00
N LEU A 49 7.15 12.58 7.23
CA LEU A 49 8.01 11.41 7.40
C LEU A 49 8.75 11.09 6.11
N GLY A 50 8.05 11.13 4.96
CA GLY A 50 8.67 10.96 3.64
C GLY A 50 9.75 12.00 3.35
N GLU A 51 9.49 13.29 3.61
CA GLU A 51 10.47 14.37 3.48
C GLU A 51 11.74 14.12 4.32
N LYS A 52 11.56 13.69 5.57
CA LYS A 52 12.67 13.35 6.47
C LYS A 52 13.51 12.20 5.91
N MET A 53 12.88 11.12 5.48
CA MET A 53 13.58 9.96 4.91
C MET A 53 14.35 10.31 3.62
N ILE A 54 13.77 11.15 2.77
CA ILE A 54 14.44 11.64 1.55
C ILE A 54 15.66 12.50 1.90
N ALA A 55 15.53 13.38 2.89
CA ALA A 55 16.65 14.22 3.36
C ALA A 55 17.80 13.34 3.89
N GLU A 56 17.49 12.30 4.64
CA GLU A 56 18.47 11.35 5.17
C GLU A 56 19.17 10.57 4.05
N LEU A 57 18.42 10.07 3.07
CA LEU A 57 18.98 9.37 1.90
C LEU A 57 19.94 10.23 1.08
N LYS A 58 19.63 11.53 0.91
CA LYS A 58 20.47 12.46 0.19
C LYS A 58 21.83 12.74 0.87
N GLN A 59 21.95 12.43 2.14
CA GLN A 59 23.20 12.58 2.91
C GLN A 59 24.12 11.36 2.77
N LEU A 60 23.65 10.27 2.20
CA LEU A 60 24.42 9.04 2.04
C LEU A 60 25.11 9.03 0.66
N PRO A 61 26.45 9.18 0.59
CA PRO A 61 27.20 9.33 -0.67
C PRO A 61 27.18 8.03 -1.51
N ASN A 62 26.89 6.90 -0.90
CA ASN A 62 26.79 5.59 -1.51
C ASN A 62 25.37 5.24 -1.99
N VAL A 63 24.41 6.18 -1.93
CA VAL A 63 23.05 6.00 -2.42
C VAL A 63 22.81 6.85 -3.66
N LYS A 64 22.54 6.21 -4.78
CA LYS A 64 22.13 6.84 -6.03
C LYS A 64 20.62 6.74 -6.19
N ILE A 65 19.95 7.85 -6.54
CA ILE A 65 18.50 7.91 -6.75
C ILE A 65 18.23 8.13 -8.23
N LEU A 66 17.38 7.30 -8.82
CA LEU A 66 16.89 7.41 -10.19
C LEU A 66 15.34 7.51 -10.15
N THR A 67 14.83 8.71 -10.24
CA THR A 67 13.41 9.01 -10.42
C THR A 67 13.02 8.93 -11.89
N GLU A 68 11.71 8.98 -12.20
CA GLU A 68 11.16 8.84 -13.55
C GLU A 68 11.73 7.62 -14.30
N THR A 69 11.98 6.55 -13.55
CA THR A 69 12.65 5.35 -14.04
C THR A 69 11.87 4.11 -13.59
N SER A 70 11.33 3.38 -14.55
CA SER A 70 10.55 2.16 -14.28
C SER A 70 11.38 0.91 -14.49
N ALA A 71 11.38 -0.01 -13.54
CA ALA A 71 11.90 -1.35 -13.71
C ALA A 71 10.88 -2.18 -14.50
N VAL A 72 11.26 -2.66 -15.69
CA VAL A 72 10.32 -3.27 -16.65
C VAL A 72 10.68 -4.72 -17.04
N GLY A 73 11.83 -5.21 -16.61
CA GLY A 73 12.24 -6.57 -16.92
C GLY A 73 13.41 -7.04 -16.06
N TYR A 74 13.48 -8.35 -15.84
CA TYR A 74 14.60 -9.00 -15.17
C TYR A 74 15.07 -10.21 -15.97
N TYR A 75 16.36 -10.31 -16.20
CA TYR A 75 17.03 -11.38 -16.94
C TYR A 75 17.89 -12.22 -15.99
N PRO A 76 17.39 -13.35 -15.50
CA PRO A 76 18.03 -14.11 -14.42
C PRO A 76 19.41 -14.66 -14.81
N ASN A 77 19.60 -15.10 -16.07
CA ASN A 77 20.87 -15.67 -16.53
C ASN A 77 22.01 -14.65 -16.54
N GLU A 78 21.70 -13.38 -16.78
CA GLU A 78 22.67 -12.29 -16.79
C GLU A 78 22.69 -11.51 -15.48
N ASN A 79 21.69 -11.76 -14.61
CA ASN A 79 21.42 -10.99 -13.40
C ASN A 79 21.29 -9.49 -13.67
N ILE A 80 20.50 -9.14 -14.69
CA ILE A 80 20.31 -7.77 -15.16
C ILE A 80 18.85 -7.37 -15.00
N MET A 81 18.63 -6.19 -14.39
CA MET A 81 17.34 -5.49 -14.39
C MET A 81 17.32 -4.47 -15.53
N LEU A 82 16.28 -4.55 -16.36
CA LEU A 82 16.02 -3.56 -17.42
C LEU A 82 15.15 -2.43 -16.87
N MET A 83 15.60 -1.20 -17.12
CA MET A 83 14.92 0.02 -16.71
C MET A 83 14.50 0.82 -17.93
N LYS A 84 13.35 1.47 -17.86
CA LYS A 84 12.85 2.41 -18.86
C LYS A 84 12.76 3.82 -18.28
N ARG A 85 13.21 4.81 -19.03
CA ARG A 85 13.20 6.24 -18.69
C ARG A 85 12.40 7.04 -19.72
N PRO A 86 12.05 8.30 -19.43
CA PRO A 86 11.44 9.20 -20.39
C PRO A 86 12.23 9.25 -21.72
N GLY A 87 11.53 9.43 -22.83
CA GLY A 87 12.13 9.43 -24.16
C GLY A 87 12.56 8.05 -24.68
N ASN A 88 12.00 6.96 -24.11
CA ASN A 88 12.33 5.56 -24.43
C ASN A 88 13.79 5.16 -24.20
N ALA A 89 14.55 5.93 -23.45
CA ALA A 89 15.89 5.54 -23.03
C ALA A 89 15.82 4.29 -22.12
N THR A 90 16.71 3.34 -22.37
CA THR A 90 16.81 2.12 -21.56
C THR A 90 18.14 2.07 -20.81
N LEU A 91 18.11 1.54 -19.60
CA LEU A 91 19.28 1.27 -18.78
C LEU A 91 19.28 -0.21 -18.38
N LYS A 92 20.44 -0.82 -18.40
CA LYS A 92 20.67 -2.15 -17.82
C LYS A 92 21.42 -1.99 -16.51
N VAL A 93 20.86 -2.51 -15.42
CA VAL A 93 21.48 -2.45 -14.11
C VAL A 93 21.76 -3.87 -13.63
N LYS A 94 23.03 -4.15 -13.35
CA LYS A 94 23.47 -5.39 -12.72
C LYS A 94 23.74 -5.13 -11.26
N ALA A 95 23.04 -5.85 -10.38
CA ALA A 95 23.23 -5.73 -8.94
C ALA A 95 23.48 -7.11 -8.31
N LYS A 96 24.19 -7.13 -7.19
CA LYS A 96 24.39 -8.36 -6.42
C LYS A 96 23.14 -8.80 -5.69
N LYS A 97 22.32 -7.84 -5.26
CA LYS A 97 21.04 -8.04 -4.55
C LYS A 97 19.98 -7.10 -5.09
N TYR A 98 18.74 -7.54 -5.08
CA TYR A 98 17.56 -6.75 -5.47
C TYR A 98 16.58 -6.69 -4.30
N LEU A 99 16.02 -5.53 -4.04
CA LEU A 99 14.90 -5.36 -3.13
C LEU A 99 13.71 -4.82 -3.90
N ILE A 100 12.61 -5.57 -3.88
CA ILE A 100 11.35 -5.17 -4.50
C ILE A 100 10.47 -4.55 -3.42
N ALA A 101 10.03 -3.31 -3.65
CA ALA A 101 9.19 -2.52 -2.74
C ALA A 101 8.16 -1.70 -3.54
N THR A 102 7.51 -2.33 -4.50
CA THR A 102 6.58 -1.74 -5.47
C THR A 102 5.22 -1.36 -4.87
N GLY A 103 4.95 -1.75 -3.63
CA GLY A 103 3.73 -1.37 -2.92
C GLY A 103 2.50 -2.16 -3.38
N ALA A 104 1.38 -1.47 -3.59
CA ALA A 104 0.09 -2.09 -3.86
C ALA A 104 -0.72 -1.34 -4.92
N TYR A 105 -1.65 -2.05 -5.56
CA TYR A 105 -2.72 -1.53 -6.40
C TYR A 105 -4.04 -1.49 -5.65
N GLU A 106 -4.90 -0.55 -5.99
CA GLU A 106 -6.27 -0.52 -5.47
C GLU A 106 -7.13 -1.63 -6.08
N LYS A 107 -7.93 -2.28 -5.24
CA LYS A 107 -8.99 -3.17 -5.70
C LYS A 107 -10.14 -2.37 -6.28
N SER A 108 -10.68 -2.84 -7.40
CA SER A 108 -11.93 -2.34 -7.95
C SER A 108 -13.08 -3.30 -7.66
N ILE A 109 -14.30 -2.82 -7.88
CA ILE A 109 -15.52 -3.64 -7.90
C ILE A 109 -16.23 -3.43 -9.23
N LEU A 110 -16.91 -4.47 -9.70
CA LEU A 110 -17.69 -4.42 -10.93
C LEU A 110 -19.12 -3.99 -10.62
N PHE A 111 -19.59 -2.99 -11.34
CA PHE A 111 -20.98 -2.53 -11.38
C PHE A 111 -21.25 -1.85 -12.73
N ASP A 112 -22.49 -1.69 -13.10
CA ASP A 112 -22.84 -1.12 -14.38
C ASP A 112 -22.31 0.34 -14.50
N ASN A 113 -21.65 0.67 -15.61
CA ASN A 113 -21.04 1.97 -15.91
C ASN A 113 -19.90 2.34 -14.95
N ASN A 114 -19.16 1.38 -14.41
CA ASN A 114 -18.01 1.65 -13.51
C ASN A 114 -16.82 2.31 -14.22
N ASP A 115 -16.87 2.43 -15.54
CA ASP A 115 -15.88 3.10 -16.41
C ASP A 115 -16.21 4.57 -16.71
N LEU A 116 -17.34 5.09 -16.20
CA LEU A 116 -17.67 6.51 -16.37
C LEU A 116 -16.63 7.42 -15.70
N PRO A 117 -16.24 8.54 -16.36
CA PRO A 117 -15.55 9.63 -15.69
C PRO A 117 -16.29 10.07 -14.42
N GLY A 118 -15.57 10.18 -13.31
CA GLY A 118 -16.16 10.40 -11.98
C GLY A 118 -16.15 9.15 -11.10
N VAL A 119 -15.83 7.96 -11.63
CA VAL A 119 -15.54 6.78 -10.82
C VAL A 119 -14.04 6.69 -10.55
N TYR A 120 -13.65 6.82 -9.29
CA TYR A 120 -12.24 6.89 -8.87
C TYR A 120 -11.93 5.87 -7.77
N GLY A 121 -10.71 5.34 -7.75
CA GLY A 121 -10.17 4.67 -6.59
C GLY A 121 -9.90 5.67 -5.44
N ALA A 122 -9.99 5.22 -4.20
CA ALA A 122 -9.79 6.07 -3.02
C ALA A 122 -8.38 6.67 -2.95
N GLY A 123 -7.35 5.92 -3.34
CA GLY A 123 -5.98 6.44 -3.45
C GLY A 123 -5.81 7.43 -4.59
N GLY A 124 -6.58 7.30 -5.68
CA GLY A 124 -6.68 8.29 -6.74
C GLY A 124 -7.27 9.60 -6.23
N VAL A 125 -8.41 9.54 -5.52
CA VAL A 125 -9.03 10.71 -4.87
C VAL A 125 -8.07 11.36 -3.88
N GLN A 126 -7.38 10.57 -3.06
CA GLN A 126 -6.38 11.08 -2.13
C GLN A 126 -5.22 11.79 -2.84
N THR A 127 -4.81 11.29 -4.00
CA THR A 127 -3.76 11.89 -4.82
C THR A 127 -4.22 13.23 -5.42
N LEU A 128 -5.43 13.28 -5.99
CA LEU A 128 -6.01 14.53 -6.49
C LEU A 128 -6.04 15.60 -5.40
N LEU A 129 -6.58 15.28 -4.22
CA LEU A 129 -6.72 16.23 -3.12
C LEU A 129 -5.36 16.63 -2.50
N ASN A 130 -4.55 15.66 -2.11
CA ASN A 130 -3.40 15.89 -1.21
C ASN A 130 -2.10 16.19 -1.95
N VAL A 131 -1.99 15.83 -3.23
CA VAL A 131 -0.79 16.10 -4.04
C VAL A 131 -1.05 17.23 -5.02
N PHE A 132 -2.19 17.20 -5.71
CA PHE A 132 -2.49 18.17 -6.78
C PHE A 132 -3.41 19.31 -6.36
N GLY A 133 -4.05 19.24 -5.17
CA GLY A 133 -4.99 20.26 -4.71
C GLY A 133 -6.27 20.34 -5.56
N VAL A 134 -6.64 19.23 -6.20
CA VAL A 134 -7.79 19.13 -7.11
C VAL A 134 -8.93 18.36 -6.44
N LYS A 135 -10.14 18.90 -6.44
CA LYS A 135 -11.35 18.20 -6.00
C LYS A 135 -11.80 17.20 -7.07
N PRO A 136 -12.19 15.96 -6.69
CA PRO A 136 -12.73 14.98 -7.63
C PRO A 136 -14.13 15.34 -8.14
N GLY A 137 -14.84 16.21 -7.42
CA GLY A 137 -16.19 16.69 -7.64
C GLY A 137 -16.66 17.52 -6.46
N ASN A 138 -17.94 17.84 -6.43
CA ASN A 138 -18.56 18.63 -5.36
C ASN A 138 -19.32 17.79 -4.36
N LYS A 139 -19.93 16.68 -4.81
CA LYS A 139 -20.76 15.79 -3.99
C LYS A 139 -20.48 14.33 -4.37
N GLY A 140 -20.02 13.51 -3.42
CA GLY A 140 -19.66 12.14 -3.69
C GLY A 140 -20.15 11.10 -2.71
N ILE A 141 -20.11 9.84 -3.14
CA ILE A 141 -20.28 8.66 -2.28
C ILE A 141 -18.98 7.88 -2.19
N LEU A 142 -18.80 7.19 -1.07
CA LEU A 142 -17.66 6.28 -0.89
C LEU A 142 -18.13 4.84 -0.73
N LEU A 143 -17.42 3.92 -1.38
CA LEU A 143 -17.63 2.49 -1.28
C LEU A 143 -16.49 1.87 -0.49
N GLY A 144 -16.82 1.27 0.67
CA GLY A 144 -15.85 0.66 1.58
C GLY A 144 -15.73 1.36 2.92
N THR A 145 -15.40 0.59 3.96
CA THR A 145 -15.23 1.07 5.35
C THR A 145 -13.86 0.69 5.92
N GLY A 146 -12.87 0.47 5.06
CA GLY A 146 -11.46 0.31 5.44
C GLY A 146 -10.82 1.66 5.80
N ASN A 147 -9.62 1.62 6.38
CA ASN A 147 -8.90 2.82 6.82
C ASN A 147 -8.76 3.86 5.70
N VAL A 148 -8.39 3.44 4.49
CA VAL A 148 -8.19 4.35 3.34
C VAL A 148 -9.49 5.07 2.99
N ALA A 149 -10.60 4.36 2.84
CA ALA A 149 -11.90 4.97 2.50
C ALA A 149 -12.34 5.98 3.57
N LEU A 150 -12.25 5.61 4.86
CA LEU A 150 -12.64 6.50 5.97
C LEU A 150 -11.75 7.75 6.06
N MET A 151 -10.45 7.61 5.81
CA MET A 151 -9.52 8.75 5.77
C MET A 151 -9.81 9.66 4.59
N VAL A 152 -10.09 9.10 3.41
CA VAL A 152 -10.45 9.87 2.22
C VAL A 152 -11.76 10.63 2.41
N ALA A 153 -12.77 10.02 3.05
CA ALA A 153 -14.00 10.73 3.43
C ALA A 153 -13.69 11.98 4.26
N TYR A 154 -12.78 11.88 5.20
CA TYR A 154 -12.37 13.02 6.01
C TYR A 154 -11.56 14.06 5.20
N HIS A 155 -10.70 13.65 4.28
CA HIS A 155 -9.97 14.59 3.40
C HIS A 155 -10.92 15.34 2.47
N LEU A 156 -11.97 14.69 1.96
CA LEU A 156 -13.01 15.31 1.15
C LEU A 156 -13.74 16.41 1.95
N LEU A 157 -14.12 16.12 3.20
CA LEU A 157 -14.71 17.13 4.10
C LEU A 157 -13.79 18.34 4.31
N GLN A 158 -12.50 18.09 4.56
CA GLN A 158 -11.51 19.15 4.73
C GLN A 158 -11.35 20.01 3.48
N ALA A 159 -11.56 19.42 2.29
CA ALA A 159 -11.53 20.13 1.02
C ALA A 159 -12.87 20.85 0.69
N GLY A 160 -13.87 20.78 1.57
CA GLY A 160 -15.19 21.35 1.35
C GLY A 160 -15.98 20.62 0.25
N VAL A 161 -15.80 19.29 0.15
CA VAL A 161 -16.59 18.41 -0.71
C VAL A 161 -17.67 17.73 0.13
N GLU A 162 -18.89 17.72 -0.38
CA GLU A 162 -20.02 17.04 0.27
C GLU A 162 -19.86 15.52 0.14
N VAL A 163 -19.97 14.82 1.26
CA VAL A 163 -19.96 13.36 1.29
C VAL A 163 -21.35 12.88 1.70
N GLU A 164 -22.09 12.34 0.75
CA GLU A 164 -23.46 11.86 0.96
C GLU A 164 -23.53 10.63 1.86
N GLY A 165 -22.52 9.78 1.78
CA GLY A 165 -22.43 8.61 2.64
C GLY A 165 -21.26 7.70 2.30
N VAL A 166 -20.97 6.82 3.26
CA VAL A 166 -20.01 5.71 3.11
C VAL A 166 -20.78 4.40 3.14
N TYR A 167 -20.72 3.66 2.05
CA TYR A 167 -21.48 2.42 1.86
C TYR A 167 -20.55 1.20 1.85
N ALA A 168 -20.97 0.11 2.49
CA ALA A 168 -20.20 -1.12 2.50
C ALA A 168 -21.06 -2.38 2.49
N PRO A 169 -20.63 -3.43 1.76
CA PRO A 169 -21.34 -4.71 1.75
C PRO A 169 -21.26 -5.46 3.08
N SER A 170 -20.33 -5.08 3.95
CA SER A 170 -20.08 -5.75 5.23
C SER A 170 -21.31 -5.78 6.13
N PHE A 171 -21.55 -6.93 6.77
CA PHE A 171 -22.53 -7.10 7.83
C PHE A 171 -22.00 -6.66 9.20
N ARG A 172 -20.71 -6.41 9.32
CA ARG A 172 -20.06 -5.77 10.49
C ARG A 172 -20.05 -4.26 10.26
N ARG A 173 -20.02 -3.48 11.36
CA ARG A 173 -20.14 -2.01 11.30
C ARG A 173 -19.04 -1.36 10.45
N VAL A 174 -17.77 -1.59 10.77
CA VAL A 174 -16.63 -0.93 10.13
C VAL A 174 -15.47 -1.93 10.06
N ARG A 175 -14.68 -1.86 8.98
CA ARG A 175 -13.47 -2.68 8.84
C ARG A 175 -12.20 -1.95 9.27
N GLY A 176 -12.18 -0.62 9.15
CA GLY A 176 -11.07 0.23 9.59
C GLY A 176 -11.16 0.60 11.07
N TYR A 177 -10.24 1.44 11.53
CA TYR A 177 -10.18 1.90 12.91
C TYR A 177 -11.43 2.73 13.28
N HIS A 178 -12.00 2.44 14.45
CA HIS A 178 -13.18 3.14 14.97
C HIS A 178 -12.97 4.66 15.09
N VAL A 179 -11.75 5.12 15.35
CA VAL A 179 -11.43 6.55 15.43
C VAL A 179 -11.71 7.27 14.11
N HIS A 180 -11.44 6.65 12.96
CA HIS A 180 -11.74 7.24 11.65
C HIS A 180 -13.24 7.27 11.39
N ALA A 181 -13.96 6.18 11.70
CA ALA A 181 -15.42 6.13 11.58
C ALA A 181 -16.10 7.16 12.47
N ALA A 182 -15.72 7.26 13.75
CA ALA A 182 -16.27 8.23 14.68
C ALA A 182 -16.02 9.68 14.22
N LYS A 183 -14.87 9.94 13.59
CA LYS A 183 -14.53 11.26 13.06
C LYS A 183 -15.51 11.72 11.98
N ILE A 184 -15.79 10.89 10.98
CA ILE A 184 -16.71 11.24 9.89
C ILE A 184 -18.17 11.27 10.37
N GLN A 185 -18.57 10.37 11.27
CA GLN A 185 -19.92 10.37 11.86
C GLN A 185 -20.22 11.64 12.67
N ARG A 186 -19.23 12.21 13.37
CA ARG A 186 -19.36 13.50 14.07
C ARG A 186 -19.65 14.67 13.12
N HIS A 187 -19.28 14.54 11.83
CA HIS A 187 -19.62 15.51 10.79
C HIS A 187 -20.93 15.18 10.06
N GLY A 188 -21.73 14.25 10.59
CA GLY A 188 -23.05 13.90 10.05
C GLY A 188 -23.03 12.95 8.87
N ILE A 189 -21.85 12.42 8.46
CA ILE A 189 -21.79 11.48 7.34
C ILE A 189 -22.27 10.10 7.78
N PRO A 190 -23.29 9.53 7.12
CA PRO A 190 -23.79 8.20 7.43
C PRO A 190 -22.80 7.12 6.96
N ILE A 191 -22.59 6.11 7.80
CA ILE A 191 -21.92 4.85 7.41
C ILE A 191 -22.98 3.78 7.30
N VAL A 192 -23.26 3.36 6.06
CA VAL A 192 -24.36 2.45 5.73
C VAL A 192 -23.80 1.10 5.35
N THR A 193 -23.97 0.11 6.23
CA THR A 193 -23.54 -1.29 6.00
C THR A 193 -24.63 -2.08 5.30
N ARG A 194 -24.29 -3.27 4.78
CA ARG A 194 -25.18 -4.14 4.00
C ARG A 194 -25.70 -3.49 2.73
N HIS A 195 -24.95 -2.57 2.13
CA HIS A 195 -25.32 -1.92 0.89
C HIS A 195 -24.17 -1.99 -0.12
N THR A 196 -24.53 -2.02 -1.38
CA THR A 196 -23.57 -1.95 -2.49
C THR A 196 -24.14 -1.11 -3.61
N ILE A 197 -23.27 -0.72 -4.53
CA ILE A 197 -23.66 -0.07 -5.77
C ILE A 197 -24.05 -1.12 -6.79
N LEU A 198 -25.10 -0.84 -7.58
CA LEU A 198 -25.50 -1.62 -8.75
C LEU A 198 -25.04 -0.95 -10.04
N LYS A 199 -25.14 0.39 -10.09
CA LYS A 199 -24.91 1.14 -11.33
C LYS A 199 -24.51 2.58 -11.04
N ALA A 200 -23.53 3.11 -11.79
CA ALA A 200 -23.34 4.55 -11.90
C ALA A 200 -24.31 5.12 -12.94
N ILE A 201 -24.93 6.26 -12.62
CA ILE A 201 -25.83 6.98 -13.50
C ILE A 201 -25.03 8.08 -14.20
N GLY A 202 -25.19 8.18 -15.52
CA GLY A 202 -24.59 9.22 -16.32
C GLY A 202 -24.47 8.80 -17.78
N LYS A 203 -24.16 9.76 -18.66
CA LYS A 203 -23.91 9.53 -20.07
C LYS A 203 -22.42 9.76 -20.40
N ASN A 204 -21.88 10.89 -19.99
CA ASN A 204 -20.48 11.28 -20.24
C ASN A 204 -19.65 11.26 -18.94
N GLU A 205 -20.31 11.44 -17.81
CA GLU A 205 -19.73 11.48 -16.47
C GLU A 205 -20.77 11.06 -15.44
N VAL A 206 -20.34 10.78 -14.23
CA VAL A 206 -21.22 10.41 -13.10
C VAL A 206 -22.12 11.59 -12.73
N ASN A 207 -23.44 11.32 -12.63
CA ASN A 207 -24.43 12.24 -12.09
C ASN A 207 -25.37 11.58 -11.08
N GLY A 208 -24.99 10.42 -10.56
CA GLY A 208 -25.69 9.67 -9.53
C GLY A 208 -25.27 8.21 -9.48
N ALA A 209 -25.85 7.48 -8.53
CA ALA A 209 -25.65 6.05 -8.36
C ALA A 209 -26.96 5.35 -7.97
N ILE A 210 -27.13 4.11 -8.41
CA ILE A 210 -28.16 3.20 -7.89
C ILE A 210 -27.52 2.30 -6.85
N MET A 211 -28.01 2.41 -5.64
CA MET A 211 -27.58 1.60 -4.49
C MET A 211 -28.64 0.53 -4.18
N THR A 212 -28.23 -0.55 -3.53
CA THR A 212 -29.15 -1.59 -3.07
C THR A 212 -28.70 -2.16 -1.72
N LYS A 213 -29.68 -2.69 -0.97
CA LYS A 213 -29.41 -3.47 0.24
C LYS A 213 -28.97 -4.90 -0.14
N LEU A 214 -28.18 -5.53 0.72
CA LEU A 214 -27.70 -6.89 0.54
C LEU A 214 -28.33 -7.86 1.55
N ASN A 215 -28.65 -9.07 1.04
CA ASN A 215 -28.93 -10.24 1.82
C ASN A 215 -27.68 -10.80 2.51
N PRO A 216 -27.81 -11.71 3.51
CA PRO A 216 -26.67 -12.34 4.19
C PRO A 216 -25.70 -13.08 3.25
N ASP A 217 -26.16 -13.57 2.11
CA ASP A 217 -25.35 -14.22 1.05
C ASP A 217 -24.72 -13.21 0.07
N TYR A 218 -24.82 -11.91 0.36
CA TYR A 218 -24.36 -10.79 -0.47
C TYR A 218 -25.12 -10.61 -1.79
N SER A 219 -26.25 -11.31 -2.02
CA SER A 219 -27.12 -11.02 -3.15
C SER A 219 -27.93 -9.73 -2.93
N PRO A 220 -28.24 -8.95 -3.98
CA PRO A 220 -29.10 -7.79 -3.88
C PRO A 220 -30.51 -8.13 -3.36
N VAL A 221 -31.05 -7.30 -2.46
CA VAL A 221 -32.45 -7.40 -2.03
C VAL A 221 -33.31 -6.72 -3.08
N LYS A 222 -34.11 -7.51 -3.81
CA LYS A 222 -35.02 -7.03 -4.86
C LYS A 222 -36.00 -6.00 -4.30
N GLY A 223 -36.15 -4.86 -5.00
CA GLY A 223 -37.05 -3.77 -4.61
C GLY A 223 -36.49 -2.86 -3.50
N SER A 224 -35.21 -3.02 -3.13
CA SER A 224 -34.54 -2.13 -2.18
C SER A 224 -33.64 -1.11 -2.86
N GLU A 225 -33.71 -1.02 -4.17
CA GLU A 225 -32.93 -0.09 -4.99
C GLU A 225 -33.35 1.36 -4.70
N PHE A 226 -32.34 2.23 -4.53
CA PHE A 226 -32.58 3.66 -4.37
C PHE A 226 -31.48 4.46 -5.09
N LYS A 227 -31.86 5.65 -5.54
CA LYS A 227 -30.96 6.57 -6.20
C LYS A 227 -30.25 7.45 -5.15
N VAL A 228 -28.97 7.69 -5.37
CA VAL A 228 -28.16 8.68 -4.66
C VAL A 228 -27.61 9.68 -5.68
N ASP A 229 -27.83 10.97 -5.44
CA ASP A 229 -27.30 12.01 -6.29
C ASP A 229 -25.85 12.31 -5.90
N CYS A 230 -24.94 12.18 -6.86
CA CYS A 230 -23.51 12.44 -6.69
C CYS A 230 -22.87 12.73 -8.05
N ASP A 231 -21.79 13.51 -8.06
CA ASP A 231 -21.00 13.80 -9.27
C ASP A 231 -19.68 12.99 -9.31
N PHE A 232 -19.38 12.22 -8.26
CA PHE A 232 -18.32 11.21 -8.27
C PHE A 232 -18.59 10.04 -7.31
N ILE A 233 -17.93 8.92 -7.60
CA ILE A 233 -17.96 7.69 -6.81
C ILE A 233 -16.53 7.33 -6.43
N CYS A 234 -16.25 7.22 -5.13
CA CYS A 234 -14.94 6.86 -4.61
C CYS A 234 -14.92 5.41 -4.13
N VAL A 235 -14.10 4.56 -4.76
CA VAL A 235 -14.01 3.13 -4.47
C VAL A 235 -12.82 2.83 -3.57
N GLY A 236 -13.06 2.43 -2.32
CA GLY A 236 -12.03 2.11 -1.33
C GLY A 236 -12.24 0.72 -0.71
N VAL A 237 -12.23 -0.32 -1.55
CA VAL A 237 -12.60 -1.71 -1.18
C VAL A 237 -11.41 -2.62 -0.84
N GLY A 238 -10.22 -2.08 -0.79
CA GLY A 238 -8.99 -2.78 -0.41
C GLY A 238 -7.86 -2.61 -1.41
N LEU A 239 -6.76 -3.33 -1.15
CA LEU A 239 -5.53 -3.28 -1.92
C LEU A 239 -5.12 -4.69 -2.34
N ASN A 240 -4.40 -4.80 -3.46
CA ASN A 240 -3.67 -5.98 -3.92
C ASN A 240 -2.17 -5.70 -3.91
N PRO A 241 -1.31 -6.64 -3.49
CA PRO A 241 0.13 -6.50 -3.66
C PRO A 241 0.50 -6.23 -5.12
N ALA A 242 1.41 -5.29 -5.36
CA ALA A 242 1.95 -5.01 -6.69
C ALA A 242 3.10 -5.98 -6.99
N TYR A 243 2.75 -7.21 -7.35
CA TYR A 243 3.69 -8.34 -7.46
C TYR A 243 4.25 -8.56 -8.88
N ASP A 244 3.88 -7.74 -9.87
CA ASP A 244 4.30 -7.94 -11.26
C ASP A 244 5.83 -8.02 -11.40
N LEU A 245 6.55 -7.12 -10.77
CA LEU A 245 8.01 -7.14 -10.79
C LEU A 245 8.58 -8.34 -10.01
N VAL A 246 7.89 -8.77 -8.95
CA VAL A 246 8.26 -9.95 -8.15
C VAL A 246 8.21 -11.22 -9.01
N GLN A 247 7.18 -11.38 -9.84
CA GLN A 247 7.00 -12.54 -10.72
C GLN A 247 8.15 -12.73 -11.72
N LEU A 248 8.83 -11.66 -12.13
CA LEU A 248 9.96 -11.74 -13.06
C LEU A 248 11.14 -12.54 -12.48
N PHE A 249 11.21 -12.70 -11.16
CA PHE A 249 12.20 -13.51 -10.46
C PHE A 249 11.79 -14.99 -10.31
N ASN A 250 10.62 -15.37 -10.84
CA ASN A 250 10.05 -16.71 -10.78
C ASN A 250 10.00 -17.32 -9.35
N PRO A 251 9.43 -16.61 -8.36
CA PRO A 251 9.30 -17.12 -7.00
C PRO A 251 8.15 -18.12 -6.88
N LYS A 252 8.09 -18.86 -5.80
CA LYS A 252 6.88 -19.56 -5.38
C LYS A 252 5.86 -18.53 -4.87
N MET A 253 4.72 -18.43 -5.54
CA MET A 253 3.63 -17.53 -5.18
C MET A 253 2.48 -18.28 -4.50
N ILE A 254 1.85 -17.65 -3.52
CA ILE A 254 0.66 -18.16 -2.81
C ILE A 254 -0.43 -17.09 -2.83
N TYR A 255 -1.67 -17.49 -3.10
CA TYR A 255 -2.82 -16.61 -2.91
C TYR A 255 -3.26 -16.64 -1.45
N ASN A 256 -3.27 -15.48 -0.80
CA ASN A 256 -3.75 -15.31 0.56
C ASN A 256 -4.62 -14.05 0.66
N ASN A 257 -5.92 -14.25 0.87
CA ASN A 257 -6.89 -13.14 0.93
C ASN A 257 -6.65 -12.18 2.12
N VAL A 258 -6.06 -12.67 3.23
CA VAL A 258 -5.75 -11.85 4.40
C VAL A 258 -4.59 -10.91 4.10
N LEU A 259 -3.61 -11.35 3.30
CA LEU A 259 -2.44 -10.58 2.88
C LEU A 259 -2.72 -9.72 1.62
N GLY A 260 -3.95 -9.72 1.14
CA GLY A 260 -4.41 -8.88 0.04
C GLY A 260 -4.51 -9.59 -1.31
N GLY A 261 -3.88 -10.74 -1.54
CA GLY A 261 -3.89 -11.44 -2.83
C GLY A 261 -2.71 -12.38 -3.03
N MET A 262 -2.10 -12.33 -4.22
CA MET A 262 -0.89 -13.10 -4.55
C MET A 262 0.32 -12.50 -3.85
N VAL A 263 1.06 -13.32 -3.09
CA VAL A 263 2.27 -12.94 -2.37
C VAL A 263 3.35 -14.00 -2.55
N PRO A 264 4.64 -13.65 -2.58
CA PRO A 264 5.72 -14.64 -2.66
C PRO A 264 5.95 -15.31 -1.32
N VAL A 265 6.31 -16.58 -1.36
CA VAL A 265 6.95 -17.26 -0.22
C VAL A 265 8.32 -16.63 0.01
N ARG A 266 8.65 -16.34 1.26
CA ARG A 266 9.92 -15.71 1.67
C ARG A 266 10.52 -16.37 2.89
N ASP A 267 11.82 -16.23 3.09
CA ASP A 267 12.43 -16.66 4.34
C ASP A 267 12.37 -15.56 5.43
N LYS A 268 12.86 -15.90 6.63
CA LYS A 268 12.89 -14.97 7.78
C LYS A 268 13.71 -13.70 7.54
N THR A 269 14.57 -13.68 6.51
CA THR A 269 15.33 -12.49 6.08
C THR A 269 14.61 -11.69 5.01
N TYR A 270 13.34 -12.05 4.69
CA TYR A 270 12.52 -11.48 3.61
C TYR A 270 13.05 -11.75 2.19
N ARG A 271 13.91 -12.75 2.03
CA ARG A 271 14.40 -13.18 0.74
C ARG A 271 13.41 -14.15 0.11
N PHE A 272 13.02 -13.90 -1.14
CA PHE A 272 12.06 -14.73 -1.88
C PHE A 272 12.66 -15.48 -3.06
N THR A 273 13.92 -15.16 -3.44
CA THR A 273 14.77 -15.94 -4.34
C THR A 273 16.22 -15.81 -3.92
N GLY A 274 17.18 -16.43 -4.65
CA GLY A 274 18.60 -16.45 -4.28
C GLY A 274 19.24 -15.08 -4.04
N ASN A 275 18.81 -14.04 -4.76
CA ASN A 275 19.39 -12.70 -4.69
C ASN A 275 18.35 -11.57 -4.54
N ALA A 276 17.06 -11.90 -4.40
CA ALA A 276 16.01 -10.90 -4.30
C ALA A 276 15.26 -10.98 -2.96
N TYR A 277 14.95 -9.78 -2.44
CA TYR A 277 14.26 -9.51 -1.19
C TYR A 277 12.97 -8.73 -1.46
N ILE A 278 12.05 -8.77 -0.52
CA ILE A 278 10.78 -8.05 -0.60
C ILE A 278 10.48 -7.33 0.72
N ALA A 279 9.85 -6.16 0.66
CA ALA A 279 9.40 -5.44 1.85
C ALA A 279 8.16 -4.58 1.53
N GLY A 280 7.26 -4.46 2.50
CA GLY A 280 6.04 -3.69 2.43
C GLY A 280 4.95 -4.35 1.59
N ASP A 281 3.98 -3.57 1.13
CA ASP A 281 2.70 -4.04 0.58
C ASP A 281 2.80 -4.98 -0.62
N CYS A 282 3.88 -4.98 -1.36
CA CYS A 282 4.08 -5.96 -2.42
C CYS A 282 4.33 -7.39 -1.90
N GLY A 283 4.68 -7.54 -0.62
CA GLY A 283 4.85 -8.81 0.07
C GLY A 283 3.70 -9.19 1.01
N SER A 284 2.96 -8.21 1.52
CA SER A 284 1.77 -8.35 2.35
C SER A 284 1.14 -6.98 2.59
N ILE A 285 -0.19 -6.87 2.42
CA ILE A 285 -0.90 -5.61 2.68
C ILE A 285 -1.03 -5.40 4.18
N GLU A 286 -0.32 -4.39 4.68
CA GLU A 286 -0.33 -4.00 6.09
C GLU A 286 -0.37 -2.46 6.25
N GLU A 287 -0.04 -1.94 7.43
CA GLU A 287 0.04 -0.50 7.66
C GLU A 287 1.41 0.07 7.23
N ALA A 288 1.47 1.37 7.02
CA ALA A 288 2.70 2.05 6.57
C ALA A 288 3.87 1.87 7.55
N THR A 289 3.60 1.78 8.85
CA THR A 289 4.61 1.54 9.90
C THR A 289 5.23 0.18 9.74
N THR A 290 4.41 -0.86 9.52
CA THR A 290 4.86 -2.22 9.26
C THR A 290 5.79 -2.27 8.04
N ALA A 291 5.41 -1.60 6.94
CA ALA A 291 6.24 -1.51 5.74
C ALA A 291 7.61 -0.84 6.01
N MET A 292 7.66 0.16 6.91
CA MET A 292 8.92 0.78 7.33
C MET A 292 9.78 -0.17 8.16
N LEU A 293 9.18 -0.90 9.10
CA LEU A 293 9.88 -1.89 9.94
C LEU A 293 10.44 -3.04 9.09
N GLU A 294 9.64 -3.58 8.17
CA GLU A 294 10.12 -4.58 7.20
C GLU A 294 11.28 -4.02 6.34
N GLY A 295 11.14 -2.79 5.87
CA GLY A 295 12.21 -2.12 5.15
C GLY A 295 13.51 -2.03 5.96
N GLY A 296 13.42 -1.68 7.24
CA GLY A 296 14.57 -1.65 8.17
C GLY A 296 15.23 -3.03 8.31
N LEU A 297 14.42 -4.07 8.58
CA LEU A 297 14.88 -5.44 8.67
C LEU A 297 15.59 -5.90 7.39
N VAL A 298 14.99 -5.66 6.23
CA VAL A 298 15.59 -6.06 4.95
C VAL A 298 16.88 -5.31 4.67
N GLY A 299 16.95 -4.01 4.97
CA GLY A 299 18.16 -3.21 4.80
C GLY A 299 19.35 -3.77 5.61
N LEU A 300 19.12 -4.12 6.87
CA LEU A 300 20.11 -4.70 7.75
C LEU A 300 20.49 -6.13 7.34
N ASN A 301 19.52 -6.99 6.99
CA ASN A 301 19.78 -8.34 6.47
C ASN A 301 20.61 -8.30 5.17
N VAL A 302 20.39 -7.30 4.32
CA VAL A 302 21.21 -7.11 3.12
C VAL A 302 22.63 -6.68 3.49
N ALA A 303 22.81 -5.80 4.48
CA ALA A 303 24.14 -5.42 4.97
C ALA A 303 24.90 -6.64 5.52
N GLU A 304 24.27 -7.50 6.33
CA GLU A 304 24.84 -8.76 6.79
C GLU A 304 25.24 -9.68 5.61
N ALA A 305 24.37 -9.79 4.59
CA ALA A 305 24.64 -10.62 3.41
C ALA A 305 25.80 -10.09 2.54
N PHE A 306 26.26 -8.85 2.78
CA PHE A 306 27.48 -8.28 2.21
C PHE A 306 28.68 -8.35 3.14
N GLY A 307 28.55 -8.98 4.31
CA GLY A 307 29.61 -9.07 5.32
C GLY A 307 29.84 -7.77 6.10
N LEU A 308 28.84 -6.88 6.13
CA LEU A 308 28.87 -5.59 6.83
C LEU A 308 28.03 -5.64 8.13
N GLY A 309 27.76 -6.83 8.65
CA GLY A 309 27.12 -7.04 9.95
C GLY A 309 28.08 -6.75 11.09
N ASP A 310 27.59 -6.07 12.12
CA ASP A 310 28.29 -5.78 13.37
C ASP A 310 27.28 -5.88 14.54
N GLU A 311 27.75 -5.59 15.76
CA GLU A 311 26.90 -5.64 16.96
C GLU A 311 25.70 -4.69 16.85
N GLU A 312 25.90 -3.47 16.32
CA GLU A 312 24.83 -2.49 16.08
C GLU A 312 23.77 -3.02 15.10
N VAL A 313 24.16 -3.75 14.05
CA VAL A 313 23.24 -4.39 13.11
C VAL A 313 22.40 -5.45 13.83
N THR A 314 23.05 -6.27 14.67
CA THR A 314 22.36 -7.33 15.42
C THR A 314 21.35 -6.75 16.40
N GLU A 315 21.72 -5.72 17.16
CA GLU A 315 20.84 -5.03 18.12
C GLU A 315 19.64 -4.41 17.39
N LYS A 316 19.84 -3.71 16.28
CA LYS A 316 18.77 -3.09 15.50
C LYS A 316 17.85 -4.13 14.85
N LEU A 317 18.38 -5.25 14.39
CA LEU A 317 17.56 -6.34 13.86
C LEU A 317 16.60 -6.89 14.93
N GLU A 318 17.09 -7.10 16.13
CA GLU A 318 16.24 -7.56 17.25
C GLU A 318 15.23 -6.49 17.66
N GLU A 319 15.62 -5.22 17.67
CA GLU A 319 14.70 -4.12 17.93
C GLU A 319 13.57 -4.05 16.89
N TYR A 320 13.88 -4.06 15.59
CA TYR A 320 12.87 -4.04 14.53
C TYR A 320 11.95 -5.27 14.58
N LYS A 321 12.49 -6.46 14.86
CA LYS A 321 11.70 -7.69 15.04
C LYS A 321 10.74 -7.56 16.21
N HIS A 322 11.23 -7.07 17.33
CA HIS A 322 10.42 -6.89 18.55
C HIS A 322 9.23 -5.96 18.30
N VAL A 323 9.48 -4.77 17.76
CA VAL A 323 8.42 -3.80 17.47
C VAL A 323 7.43 -4.33 16.43
N LEU A 324 7.91 -5.04 15.41
CA LEU A 324 7.06 -5.66 14.39
C LEU A 324 6.17 -6.77 14.97
N GLU A 325 6.72 -7.57 15.89
CA GLU A 325 5.96 -8.62 16.60
C GLU A 325 4.90 -8.04 17.53
N GLU A 326 5.19 -6.93 18.21
CA GLU A 326 4.22 -6.21 19.05
C GLU A 326 3.08 -5.64 18.21
N ASP A 327 3.39 -4.96 17.08
CA ASP A 327 2.40 -4.38 16.17
C ASP A 327 1.48 -5.47 15.60
N ARG A 328 2.06 -6.58 15.14
CA ARG A 328 1.33 -7.76 14.64
C ARG A 328 0.63 -8.57 15.73
N GLY A 329 0.97 -8.36 16.99
CA GLY A 329 0.35 -9.00 18.16
C GLY A 329 -1.00 -8.42 18.56
N SER A 330 -1.36 -7.25 18.03
CA SER A 330 -2.65 -6.63 18.33
C SER A 330 -3.83 -7.48 17.83
N PRO A 331 -5.00 -7.42 18.49
CA PRO A 331 -6.20 -8.16 18.04
C PRO A 331 -6.62 -7.82 16.61
N PHE A 332 -6.29 -6.62 16.13
CA PHE A 332 -6.57 -6.18 14.77
C PHE A 332 -5.65 -6.89 13.75
N SER A 333 -4.38 -7.05 14.08
CA SER A 333 -3.33 -7.59 13.20
C SER A 333 -3.12 -9.10 13.35
N ALA A 334 -3.69 -9.75 14.36
CA ALA A 334 -3.45 -11.17 14.67
C ALA A 334 -3.72 -12.12 13.48
N ARG A 335 -4.72 -11.80 12.65
CA ARG A 335 -5.02 -12.57 11.42
C ARG A 335 -3.89 -12.46 10.40
N ILE A 336 -3.31 -11.27 10.27
CA ILE A 336 -2.18 -11.01 9.36
C ILE A 336 -0.95 -11.77 9.86
N LYS A 337 -0.65 -11.70 11.15
CA LYS A 337 0.45 -12.46 11.79
C LYS A 337 0.39 -13.95 11.46
N ASN A 338 -0.80 -14.55 11.56
CA ASN A 338 -0.98 -15.96 11.23
C ASN A 338 -0.80 -16.22 9.73
N ALA A 339 -1.36 -15.37 8.87
CA ALA A 339 -1.21 -15.51 7.42
C ALA A 339 0.24 -15.35 6.94
N ILE A 340 1.05 -14.53 7.61
CA ILE A 340 2.49 -14.37 7.32
C ILE A 340 3.26 -15.67 7.62
N LYS A 341 2.87 -16.45 8.64
CA LYS A 341 3.49 -17.75 8.90
C LYS A 341 3.34 -18.72 7.74
N ASP A 342 2.21 -18.66 7.03
CA ASP A 342 1.91 -19.55 5.89
C ASP A 342 2.83 -19.28 4.67
N ILE A 343 3.41 -18.08 4.59
CA ILE A 343 4.30 -17.67 3.50
C ILE A 343 5.77 -17.55 3.94
N THR A 344 6.09 -17.85 5.20
CA THR A 344 7.45 -17.74 5.75
C THR A 344 8.06 -19.11 5.96
N VAL A 345 9.22 -19.34 5.37
CA VAL A 345 10.01 -20.57 5.51
C VAL A 345 11.34 -20.30 6.22
N ASP A 346 11.99 -21.33 6.72
CA ASP A 346 13.30 -21.16 7.36
C ASP A 346 14.39 -20.82 6.35
N ASN A 347 14.36 -21.46 5.18
CA ASN A 347 15.33 -21.20 4.11
C ASN A 347 14.62 -21.23 2.75
N ILE A 348 14.75 -20.13 2.00
CA ILE A 348 14.10 -20.02 0.69
C ILE A 348 14.58 -21.05 -0.32
N LYS A 349 15.81 -21.59 -0.16
CA LYS A 349 16.34 -22.62 -1.04
C LYS A 349 15.51 -23.91 -1.03
N ASP A 350 14.81 -24.19 0.07
CA ASP A 350 13.99 -25.40 0.25
C ASP A 350 12.71 -25.37 -0.60
N VAL A 351 12.37 -24.23 -1.17
CA VAL A 351 11.17 -24.03 -2.00
C VAL A 351 11.43 -23.60 -3.44
N LEU A 352 12.71 -23.44 -3.81
CA LEU A 352 13.13 -23.05 -5.16
C LEU A 352 13.53 -24.26 -6.05
N ASN A 353 13.33 -25.48 -5.55
CA ASN A 353 13.63 -26.74 -6.26
C ASN A 353 12.44 -27.23 -7.05
#